data_8a2bb581814151f387a7be8973c6c1e0
#
_entry.id   8a2bb581814151f387a7be8973c6c1e0
#
_cell.length_a   1.000
_cell.length_b   1.000
_cell.length_c   1.000
_cell.angle_alpha   90.00
_cell.angle_beta   90.00
_cell.angle_gamma   90.00
#
_symmetry.space_group_name_H-M   'P 1'
#
loop_
_entity.id
_entity.type
_entity.pdbx_description
1 polymer ?
#
loop_
_entity_poly.entity_id
_entity_poly.type
_entity_poly.pdbx_seq_one_letter_code
_entity_poly.pdbx_strand_id
1 'polypeptide(L)'
;MSLRNDLKNREPDDSIFSPPYSTLSIGGIFGGIAHNVIADKCHVNWETRPVNKQDGIFLNNEIDNYANELLTEMKKKYPNASIRKKIIGEIIGFDRVQDSKACEFVSSITGDNKREVVSFGTEAGLFQEIGISTVVCGPGSIEQAHTIDEFIE
;
A
#
# COMPACT_ATOMS: atom_id res chain seq x y z
N MET A 1 -1.27 -6.30 21.56
CA MET A 1 -1.27 -4.96 20.93
C MET A 1 -1.57 -5.18 19.47
N SER A 2 -2.32 -4.32 18.78
CA SER A 2 -2.72 -4.57 17.39
C SER A 2 -1.79 -3.79 16.48
N LEU A 3 -1.18 -4.42 15.47
CA LEU A 3 -0.32 -3.79 14.45
C LEU A 3 -0.94 -2.49 13.90
N ARG A 4 -2.28 -2.46 13.74
CA ARG A 4 -3.00 -1.26 13.31
C ARG A 4 -2.85 -0.07 14.27
N ASN A 5 -2.79 -0.33 15.57
CA ASN A 5 -2.58 0.74 16.56
C ASN A 5 -1.12 1.20 16.56
N ASP A 6 -0.20 0.27 16.34
CA ASP A 6 1.23 0.60 16.25
C ASP A 6 1.50 1.51 15.05
N LEU A 7 0.83 1.26 13.92
CA LEU A 7 0.91 2.13 12.73
C LEU A 7 0.38 3.55 13.00
N LYS A 8 -0.74 3.68 13.72
CA LYS A 8 -1.24 5.01 14.10
C LYS A 8 -0.28 5.79 15.00
N ASN A 9 0.41 5.09 15.90
CA ASN A 9 1.38 5.70 16.80
C ASN A 9 2.70 6.09 16.09
N ARG A 10 2.86 5.71 14.83
CA ARG A 10 4.01 6.01 13.96
C ARG A 10 3.70 7.09 12.93
N GLU A 11 2.59 7.78 13.10
CA GLU A 11 2.21 8.91 12.24
C GLU A 11 3.32 9.97 12.23
N PRO A 12 3.86 10.34 11.05
CA PRO A 12 4.81 11.46 10.95
C PRO A 12 4.12 12.80 11.26
N ASP A 13 4.81 13.67 11.99
CA ASP A 13 4.28 15.00 12.36
C ASP A 13 3.94 15.88 11.15
N ASP A 14 4.58 15.63 10.01
CA ASP A 14 4.46 16.39 8.77
C ASP A 14 3.78 15.60 7.64
N SER A 15 3.03 14.56 7.98
CA SER A 15 2.35 13.73 6.99
C SER A 15 1.35 14.55 6.16
N ILE A 16 1.51 14.45 4.84
CA ILE A 16 0.63 15.11 3.86
C ILE A 16 -0.47 14.18 3.33
N PHE A 17 -0.52 12.95 3.82
CA PHE A 17 -1.47 11.93 3.38
C PHE A 17 -2.75 11.92 4.22
N SER A 18 -3.82 11.34 3.66
CA SER A 18 -5.05 11.06 4.38
C SER A 18 -5.44 9.58 4.18
N PRO A 19 -5.41 8.74 5.22
CA PRO A 19 -4.98 9.06 6.60
C PRO A 19 -3.47 9.38 6.69
N PRO A 20 -3.03 10.09 7.75
CA PRO A 20 -1.65 10.55 7.87
C PRO A 20 -0.66 9.47 8.32
N TYR A 21 -1.11 8.25 8.50
CA TYR A 21 -0.32 7.10 8.96
C TYR A 21 -0.41 5.93 7.96
N SER A 22 0.56 5.05 8.04
CA SER A 22 0.61 3.83 7.22
C SER A 22 -0.55 2.89 7.52
N THR A 23 -1.10 2.27 6.48
CA THR A 23 -2.27 1.40 6.61
C THR A 23 -1.97 -0.04 6.21
N LEU A 24 -2.74 -0.96 6.80
CA LEU A 24 -2.82 -2.37 6.44
C LEU A 24 -4.29 -2.76 6.34
N SER A 25 -4.68 -3.31 5.21
CA SER A 25 -6.04 -3.74 4.93
C SER A 25 -6.07 -5.21 4.52
N ILE A 26 -7.02 -5.96 5.05
CA ILE A 26 -7.29 -7.33 4.62
C ILE A 26 -8.34 -7.28 3.51
N GLY A 27 -7.94 -7.65 2.29
CA GLY A 27 -8.80 -7.66 1.11
C GLY A 27 -9.66 -8.92 0.97
N GLY A 28 -9.25 -10.01 1.60
CA GLY A 28 -10.03 -11.25 1.58
C GLY A 28 -9.37 -12.39 2.34
N ILE A 29 -10.21 -13.32 2.81
CA ILE A 29 -9.79 -14.56 3.45
C ILE A 29 -10.58 -15.69 2.77
N PHE A 30 -9.85 -16.68 2.25
CA PHE A 30 -10.42 -17.77 1.47
C PHE A 30 -9.87 -19.09 1.99
N GLY A 31 -10.75 -20.04 2.30
CA GLY A 31 -10.32 -21.36 2.76
C GLY A 31 -11.50 -22.30 2.97
N GLY A 32 -11.18 -23.61 3.01
CA GLY A 32 -12.18 -24.66 3.15
C GLY A 32 -12.95 -24.96 1.86
N ILE A 33 -13.69 -26.08 1.89
CA ILE A 33 -14.49 -26.55 0.76
C ILE A 33 -15.94 -26.84 1.17
N ALA A 34 -16.20 -27.10 2.45
CA ALA A 34 -17.53 -27.38 2.98
C ALA A 34 -17.58 -27.07 4.49
N HIS A 35 -18.80 -26.82 5.00
CA HIS A 35 -19.03 -26.44 6.39
C HIS A 35 -18.68 -27.54 7.41
N ASN A 36 -18.63 -28.80 6.99
CA ASN A 36 -18.34 -29.98 7.81
C ASN A 36 -16.94 -30.58 7.56
N VAL A 37 -16.08 -29.86 6.82
CA VAL A 37 -14.71 -30.30 6.50
C VAL A 37 -13.73 -29.25 7.03
N ILE A 38 -12.75 -29.70 7.81
CA ILE A 38 -11.67 -28.82 8.28
C ILE A 38 -10.86 -28.36 7.07
N ALA A 39 -10.66 -27.06 6.96
CA ALA A 39 -9.87 -26.48 5.88
C ALA A 39 -8.40 -26.93 5.95
N ASP A 40 -7.88 -27.46 4.85
CA ASP A 40 -6.47 -27.82 4.71
C ASP A 40 -5.59 -26.61 4.33
N LYS A 41 -6.20 -25.60 3.73
CA LYS A 41 -5.55 -24.36 3.27
C LYS A 41 -6.40 -23.14 3.56
N CYS A 42 -5.71 -22.05 3.84
CA CYS A 42 -6.29 -20.72 3.94
C CYS A 42 -5.40 -19.72 3.21
N HIS A 43 -6.01 -18.85 2.42
CA HIS A 43 -5.36 -17.72 1.76
C HIS A 43 -5.87 -16.43 2.38
N VAL A 44 -4.95 -15.53 2.70
CA VAL A 44 -5.25 -14.19 3.16
C VAL A 44 -4.61 -13.21 2.19
N ASN A 45 -5.43 -12.36 1.58
CA ASN A 45 -4.97 -11.26 0.75
C ASN A 45 -4.96 -9.99 1.58
N TRP A 46 -3.86 -9.26 1.54
CA TRP A 46 -3.74 -7.97 2.23
C TRP A 46 -2.98 -6.98 1.36
N GLU A 47 -3.18 -5.72 1.68
CA GLU A 47 -2.48 -4.59 1.10
C GLU A 47 -1.92 -3.74 2.22
N THR A 48 -0.72 -3.22 2.02
CA THR A 48 -0.11 -2.20 2.87
C THR A 48 0.13 -0.93 2.08
N ARG A 49 -0.16 0.22 2.67
CA ARG A 49 0.15 1.55 2.11
C ARG A 49 1.02 2.29 3.11
N PRO A 50 2.34 2.15 3.01
CA PRO A 50 3.26 2.87 3.88
C PRO A 50 3.36 4.34 3.46
N VAL A 51 3.34 5.25 4.45
CA VAL A 51 3.55 6.70 4.21
C VAL A 51 5.02 7.06 4.04
N ASN A 52 5.93 6.14 4.40
CA ASN A 52 7.36 6.28 4.21
C ASN A 52 8.04 4.90 4.09
N LYS A 53 9.29 4.89 3.63
CA LYS A 53 10.06 3.66 3.41
C LYS A 53 10.30 2.88 4.70
N GLN A 54 10.50 3.55 5.83
CA GLN A 54 10.75 2.93 7.13
C GLN A 54 9.53 2.13 7.60
N ASP A 55 8.35 2.65 7.38
CA ASP A 55 7.11 1.95 7.70
C ASP A 55 6.87 0.75 6.79
N GLY A 56 7.26 0.84 5.51
CA GLY A 56 7.22 -0.32 4.61
C GLY A 56 8.09 -1.47 5.12
N ILE A 57 9.32 -1.17 5.54
CA ILE A 57 10.23 -2.14 6.15
C ILE A 57 9.66 -2.69 7.46
N PHE A 58 9.17 -1.82 8.33
CA PHE A 58 8.55 -2.20 9.60
C PHE A 58 7.38 -3.17 9.38
N LEU A 59 6.44 -2.81 8.50
CA LEU A 59 5.28 -3.65 8.19
C LEU A 59 5.66 -5.04 7.67
N ASN A 60 6.62 -5.10 6.75
CA ASN A 60 7.09 -6.38 6.22
C ASN A 60 7.71 -7.25 7.32
N ASN A 61 8.53 -6.67 8.19
CA ASN A 61 9.17 -7.38 9.29
C ASN A 61 8.15 -7.89 10.32
N GLU A 62 7.17 -7.06 10.70
CA GLU A 62 6.14 -7.45 11.66
C GLU A 62 5.25 -8.58 11.12
N ILE A 63 4.88 -8.53 9.83
CA ILE A 63 4.11 -9.60 9.19
C ILE A 63 4.92 -10.89 9.17
N ASP A 64 6.21 -10.83 8.83
CA ASP A 64 7.09 -12.01 8.78
C ASP A 64 7.34 -12.59 10.15
N ASN A 65 7.56 -11.75 11.17
CA ASN A 65 7.72 -12.18 12.56
C ASN A 65 6.47 -12.90 13.05
N TYR A 66 5.30 -12.30 12.87
CA TYR A 66 4.03 -12.90 13.26
C TYR A 66 3.75 -14.22 12.54
N ALA A 67 4.03 -14.30 11.24
CA ALA A 67 3.89 -15.53 10.47
C ALA A 67 4.82 -16.64 10.98
N ASN A 68 6.05 -16.31 11.34
CA ASN A 68 7.03 -17.26 11.90
C ASN A 68 6.63 -17.75 13.30
N GLU A 69 6.15 -16.86 14.17
CA GLU A 69 5.62 -17.22 15.49
C GLU A 69 4.45 -18.19 15.35
N LEU A 70 3.46 -17.82 14.49
CA LEU A 70 2.29 -18.66 14.23
C LEU A 70 2.70 -20.02 13.66
N LEU A 71 3.62 -20.06 12.70
CA LEU A 71 4.11 -21.31 12.12
C LEU A 71 4.79 -22.19 13.17
N THR A 72 5.55 -21.58 14.09
CA THR A 72 6.19 -22.29 15.19
C THR A 72 5.16 -22.97 16.10
N GLU A 73 4.10 -22.27 16.45
CA GLU A 73 3.01 -22.84 17.26
C GLU A 73 2.26 -23.95 16.48
N MET A 74 1.97 -23.74 15.20
CA MET A 74 1.32 -24.72 14.36
C MET A 74 2.13 -26.02 14.27
N LYS A 75 3.44 -25.95 14.10
CA LYS A 75 4.33 -27.11 13.96
C LYS A 75 4.42 -27.94 15.22
N LYS A 76 4.16 -27.42 16.40
CA LYS A 76 4.09 -28.20 17.63
C LYS A 76 3.02 -29.31 17.54
N LYS A 77 1.92 -29.04 16.84
CA LYS A 77 0.80 -29.97 16.68
C LYS A 77 0.78 -30.64 15.30
N TYR A 78 1.21 -29.91 14.28
CA TYR A 78 1.20 -30.33 12.88
C TYR A 78 2.58 -30.10 12.25
N PRO A 79 3.50 -31.07 12.31
CA PRO A 79 4.89 -30.89 11.86
C PRO A 79 5.05 -30.44 10.40
N ASN A 80 4.07 -30.80 9.55
CA ASN A 80 4.05 -30.47 8.12
C ASN A 80 3.37 -29.12 7.82
N ALA A 81 2.94 -28.36 8.84
CA ALA A 81 2.37 -27.03 8.63
C ALA A 81 3.34 -26.09 7.91
N SER A 82 2.82 -25.26 7.04
CA SER A 82 3.60 -24.25 6.32
C SER A 82 2.82 -22.96 6.15
N ILE A 83 3.54 -21.84 6.20
CA ILE A 83 3.02 -20.53 5.82
C ILE A 83 3.93 -20.01 4.70
N ARG A 84 3.33 -19.46 3.65
CA ARG A 84 4.06 -18.87 2.51
C ARG A 84 3.54 -17.47 2.27
N LYS A 85 4.41 -16.48 2.28
CA LYS A 85 4.13 -15.13 1.82
C LYS A 85 4.50 -15.02 0.35
N LYS A 86 3.64 -14.39 -0.45
CA LYS A 86 3.91 -14.05 -1.85
C LYS A 86 3.60 -12.58 -2.05
N ILE A 87 4.57 -11.83 -2.50
CA ILE A 87 4.37 -10.45 -2.96
C ILE A 87 3.73 -10.55 -4.36
N ILE A 88 2.56 -9.94 -4.52
CA ILE A 88 1.81 -9.90 -5.79
C ILE A 88 2.20 -8.68 -6.60
N GLY A 89 2.44 -7.56 -5.91
CA GLY A 89 2.89 -6.31 -6.49
C GLY A 89 3.51 -5.43 -5.41
N GLU A 90 4.45 -4.62 -5.81
CA GLU A 90 5.08 -3.60 -4.99
C GLU A 90 5.16 -2.32 -5.83
N ILE A 91 4.64 -1.23 -5.28
CA ILE A 91 4.65 0.08 -5.93
C ILE A 91 5.51 0.99 -5.07
N ILE A 92 6.52 1.58 -5.69
CA ILE A 92 7.39 2.55 -5.05
C ILE A 92 6.63 3.86 -4.86
N GLY A 93 6.68 4.41 -3.65
CA GLY A 93 6.06 5.68 -3.34
C GLY A 93 6.66 6.81 -4.21
N PHE A 94 5.85 7.81 -4.47
CA PHE A 94 6.23 8.99 -5.23
C PHE A 94 6.33 10.18 -4.28
N ASP A 95 7.55 10.66 -4.08
CA ASP A 95 7.83 11.76 -3.17
C ASP A 95 7.60 13.12 -3.83
N ARG A 96 7.07 14.06 -3.04
CA ARG A 96 6.94 15.43 -3.47
C ARG A 96 8.31 16.10 -3.63
N VAL A 97 8.63 16.53 -4.83
CA VAL A 97 9.82 17.33 -5.13
C VAL A 97 9.45 18.81 -5.19
N GLN A 98 10.14 19.66 -4.42
CA GLN A 98 9.84 21.10 -4.38
C GLN A 98 10.11 21.79 -5.72
N ASP A 99 11.26 21.51 -6.36
CA ASP A 99 11.68 22.13 -7.62
C ASP A 99 11.56 21.12 -8.78
N SER A 100 10.31 20.72 -9.11
CA SER A 100 10.04 19.77 -10.18
C SER A 100 9.87 20.49 -11.53
N LYS A 101 10.82 20.31 -12.45
CA LYS A 101 10.72 20.81 -13.83
C LYS A 101 9.47 20.28 -14.55
N ALA A 102 9.07 19.04 -14.25
CA ALA A 102 7.85 18.46 -14.81
C ALA A 102 6.61 19.20 -14.31
N CYS A 103 6.54 19.56 -13.02
CA CYS A 103 5.43 20.34 -12.48
C CYS A 103 5.37 21.74 -13.13
N GLU A 104 6.51 22.41 -13.28
CA GLU A 104 6.59 23.74 -13.92
C GLU A 104 6.10 23.68 -15.37
N PHE A 105 6.56 22.66 -16.11
CA PHE A 105 6.17 22.46 -17.48
C PHE A 105 4.66 22.21 -17.62
N VAL A 106 4.10 21.29 -16.84
CA VAL A 106 2.66 20.98 -16.86
C VAL A 106 1.84 22.20 -16.44
N SER A 107 2.22 22.92 -15.38
CA SER A 107 1.56 24.15 -14.96
C SER A 107 1.55 25.21 -16.07
N SER A 108 2.62 25.30 -16.86
CA SER A 108 2.68 26.24 -17.99
C SER A 108 1.70 25.92 -19.12
N ILE A 109 1.36 24.64 -19.30
CA ILE A 109 0.41 24.19 -20.33
C ILE A 109 -1.03 24.28 -19.82
N THR A 110 -1.27 23.81 -18.61
CA THR A 110 -2.62 23.73 -18.02
C THR A 110 -3.12 25.05 -17.46
N GLY A 111 -2.22 25.96 -17.13
CA GLY A 111 -2.53 27.19 -16.38
C GLY A 111 -2.88 26.93 -14.91
N ASP A 112 -2.81 25.69 -14.45
CA ASP A 112 -3.11 25.31 -13.07
C ASP A 112 -1.80 25.14 -12.26
N ASN A 113 -1.72 25.82 -11.13
CA ASN A 113 -0.59 25.76 -10.21
C ASN A 113 -0.90 24.95 -8.94
N LYS A 114 -2.07 24.31 -8.86
CA LYS A 114 -2.39 23.46 -7.74
C LYS A 114 -1.50 22.23 -7.74
N ARG A 115 -1.02 21.87 -6.57
CA ARG A 115 -0.22 20.68 -6.35
C ARG A 115 -0.86 19.88 -5.23
N GLU A 116 -1.49 18.79 -5.59
CA GLU A 116 -2.18 17.91 -4.66
C GLU A 116 -1.37 16.63 -4.44
N VAL A 117 -1.60 15.99 -3.33
CA VAL A 117 -1.06 14.67 -3.01
C VAL A 117 -2.20 13.69 -2.98
N VAL A 118 -2.01 12.58 -3.65
CA VAL A 118 -3.02 11.52 -3.77
C VAL A 118 -2.47 10.22 -3.18
N SER A 119 -3.37 9.40 -2.64
CA SER A 119 -3.03 8.14 -1.96
C SER A 119 -3.16 6.91 -2.85
N PHE A 120 -3.18 7.09 -4.17
CA PHE A 120 -3.19 5.95 -5.10
C PHE A 120 -1.78 5.59 -5.59
N GLY A 121 -1.59 4.33 -5.99
CA GLY A 121 -0.34 3.85 -6.57
C GLY A 121 -0.17 4.32 -8.02
N THR A 122 1.05 4.70 -8.38
CA THR A 122 1.43 5.09 -9.74
C THR A 122 2.86 4.66 -10.03
N GLU A 123 3.19 4.50 -11.30
CA GLU A 123 4.57 4.22 -11.73
C GLU A 123 5.50 5.46 -11.64
N ALA A 124 4.98 6.63 -11.29
CA ALA A 124 5.75 7.86 -11.17
C ALA A 124 6.96 7.73 -10.22
N GLY A 125 6.82 6.95 -9.14
CA GLY A 125 7.92 6.67 -8.21
C GLY A 125 9.09 5.96 -8.87
N LEU A 126 8.86 5.07 -9.85
CA LEU A 126 9.93 4.39 -10.59
C LEU A 126 10.74 5.37 -11.44
N PHE A 127 10.07 6.31 -12.11
CA PHE A 127 10.76 7.34 -12.88
C PHE A 127 11.55 8.28 -11.98
N GLN A 128 11.01 8.60 -10.81
CA GLN A 128 11.70 9.44 -9.82
C GLN A 128 12.98 8.76 -9.29
N GLU A 129 12.95 7.45 -9.02
CA GLU A 129 14.13 6.71 -8.55
C GLU A 129 15.31 6.75 -9.53
N ILE A 130 15.04 6.78 -10.82
CA ILE A 130 16.09 6.91 -11.85
C ILE A 130 16.42 8.37 -12.19
N GLY A 131 15.95 9.34 -11.37
CA GLY A 131 16.29 10.75 -11.48
C GLY A 131 15.49 11.52 -12.52
N ILE A 132 14.39 10.98 -13.03
CA ILE A 132 13.52 11.69 -13.98
C ILE A 132 12.57 12.59 -13.20
N SER A 133 12.53 13.88 -13.55
CA SER A 133 11.53 14.80 -13.01
C SER A 133 10.15 14.39 -13.49
N THR A 134 9.27 14.06 -12.56
CA THR A 134 7.99 13.41 -12.85
C THR A 134 6.85 14.14 -12.15
N VAL A 135 5.69 14.16 -12.78
CA VAL A 135 4.41 14.62 -12.22
C VAL A 135 3.30 13.76 -12.78
N VAL A 136 2.28 13.49 -11.96
CA VAL A 136 1.04 12.85 -12.41
C VAL A 136 0.06 13.95 -12.80
N CYS A 137 -0.44 13.88 -14.02
CA CYS A 137 -1.43 14.82 -14.53
C CYS A 137 -2.40 14.06 -15.43
N GLY A 138 -3.69 14.28 -15.24
CA GLY A 138 -4.75 13.68 -16.05
C GLY A 138 -6.03 14.50 -15.97
N PRO A 139 -6.98 14.27 -16.86
CA PRO A 139 -8.29 14.90 -16.82
C PRO A 139 -9.18 14.25 -15.74
N GLY A 140 -10.27 14.93 -15.36
CA GLY A 140 -11.27 14.47 -14.41
C GLY A 140 -10.88 14.65 -12.95
N SER A 141 -11.62 13.99 -12.07
CA SER A 141 -11.41 14.01 -10.62
C SER A 141 -11.15 12.61 -10.09
N ILE A 142 -10.24 12.47 -9.11
CA ILE A 142 -10.00 11.20 -8.42
C ILE A 142 -11.27 10.67 -7.70
N GLU A 143 -12.22 11.54 -7.37
CA GLU A 143 -13.49 11.16 -6.76
C GLU A 143 -14.39 10.35 -7.70
N GLN A 144 -14.15 10.42 -9.02
CA GLN A 144 -14.87 9.67 -10.04
C GLN A 144 -14.27 8.28 -10.27
N ALA A 145 -13.02 8.06 -9.83
CA ALA A 145 -12.31 6.81 -10.01
C ALA A 145 -12.78 5.71 -9.04
N HIS A 146 -12.67 4.46 -9.49
CA HIS A 146 -12.99 3.25 -8.68
C HIS A 146 -14.46 3.18 -8.23
N THR A 147 -15.37 3.78 -8.97
CA THR A 147 -16.81 3.67 -8.79
C THR A 147 -17.42 2.68 -9.79
N ILE A 148 -18.66 2.19 -9.53
CA ILE A 148 -19.32 1.20 -10.39
C ILE A 148 -19.50 1.75 -11.82
N ASP A 149 -19.79 3.04 -11.95
CA ASP A 149 -19.98 3.76 -13.22
C ASP A 149 -18.90 4.85 -13.37
N GLU A 150 -17.63 4.45 -13.26
CA GLU A 150 -16.49 5.35 -13.41
C GLU A 150 -16.57 6.11 -14.74
N PHE A 151 -16.47 7.43 -14.68
CA PHE A 151 -16.58 8.31 -15.84
C PHE A 151 -15.59 9.46 -15.75
N ILE A 152 -15.43 10.16 -16.86
CA ILE A 152 -14.62 11.36 -16.99
C ILE A 152 -15.50 12.49 -17.51
N GLU A 153 -15.42 13.66 -16.92
CA GLU A 153 -16.09 14.88 -17.40
C GLU A 153 -15.30 15.60 -18.48
#